data_660bf2b25abaaed3b79fb5e6cf3bf78b
#
_entry.id   660bf2b25abaaed3b79fb5e6cf3bf78b
#
_cell.length_a   1.000
_cell.length_b   1.000
_cell.length_c   1.000
_cell.angle_alpha   90.00
_cell.angle_beta   90.00
_cell.angle_gamma   90.00
#
_symmetry.space_group_name_H-M   'P 1'
#
loop_
_entity.id
_entity.type
_entity.pdbx_description
1 polymer ?
#
loop_
_entity_poly.entity_id
_entity_poly.type
_entity_poly.pdbx_seq_one_letter_code
_entity_poly.pdbx_strand_id
1 'polypeptide(L)'
;QNQDDFDNALSENLTTLYIIYSNAPYVGLLGTVVGIMIVFYDMGLSGNIDVKSIVIGLSLALKATALGLLVAIPSLMAYNALLRKVSLLSSKFKAQKDDKTA
;
A
#
# COMPACT_ATOMS: atom_id res chain seq x y z
N GLN A 1 -12.24 -29.49 -3.67
CA GLN A 1 -11.04 -29.43 -4.51
C GLN A 1 -10.96 -28.11 -5.27
N ASN A 2 -11.88 -27.84 -6.21
CA ASN A 2 -11.91 -26.57 -6.94
C ASN A 2 -12.21 -25.39 -6.01
N GLN A 3 -13.02 -25.60 -4.99
CA GLN A 3 -13.36 -24.55 -4.03
C GLN A 3 -12.17 -24.23 -3.13
N ASP A 4 -11.41 -25.22 -2.73
CA ASP A 4 -10.19 -25.00 -1.92
C ASP A 4 -9.13 -24.26 -2.73
N ASP A 5 -8.96 -24.61 -4.01
CA ASP A 5 -8.05 -23.91 -4.91
C ASP A 5 -8.47 -22.46 -5.13
N PHE A 6 -9.76 -22.22 -5.27
CA PHE A 6 -10.32 -20.87 -5.43
C PHE A 6 -10.10 -20.04 -4.16
N ASP A 7 -10.38 -20.61 -2.99
CA ASP A 7 -10.18 -19.95 -1.70
C ASP A 7 -8.71 -19.63 -1.46
N ASN A 8 -7.81 -20.55 -1.83
CA ASN A 8 -6.37 -20.34 -1.71
C ASN A 8 -5.90 -19.22 -2.64
N ALA A 9 -6.37 -19.17 -3.88
CA ALA A 9 -6.02 -18.13 -4.83
C ALA A 9 -6.52 -16.76 -4.34
N LEU A 10 -7.72 -16.67 -3.80
CA LEU A 10 -8.26 -15.44 -3.21
C LEU A 10 -7.46 -15.00 -2.00
N SER A 11 -7.10 -15.93 -1.12
CA SER A 11 -6.27 -15.65 0.05
C SER A 11 -4.92 -15.09 -0.35
N GLU A 12 -4.27 -15.68 -1.36
CA GLU A 12 -2.98 -15.21 -1.85
C GLU A 12 -3.08 -13.79 -2.41
N ASN A 13 -4.10 -13.52 -3.22
CA ASN A 13 -4.30 -12.20 -3.82
C ASN A 13 -4.62 -11.14 -2.76
N LEU A 14 -5.44 -11.48 -1.77
CA LEU A 14 -5.75 -10.59 -0.66
C LEU A 14 -4.51 -10.31 0.19
N THR A 15 -3.69 -11.32 0.43
CA THR A 15 -2.44 -11.18 1.17
C THR A 15 -1.48 -10.26 0.41
N THR A 16 -1.37 -10.41 -0.91
CA THR A 16 -0.53 -9.54 -1.75
C THR A 16 -1.00 -8.09 -1.66
N LEU A 17 -2.31 -7.84 -1.77
CA LEU A 17 -2.86 -6.48 -1.63
C LEU A 17 -2.59 -5.91 -0.24
N TYR A 18 -2.73 -6.73 0.79
CA TYR A 18 -2.43 -6.32 2.16
C TYR A 18 -0.97 -5.88 2.32
N ILE A 19 -0.05 -6.67 1.78
CA ILE A 19 1.38 -6.37 1.83
C ILE A 19 1.66 -5.03 1.13
N ILE A 20 1.07 -4.82 -0.04
CA ILE A 20 1.28 -3.60 -0.82
C ILE A 20 0.75 -2.38 -0.07
N TYR A 21 -0.53 -2.40 0.34
CA TYR A 21 -1.10 -1.20 0.95
C TYR A 21 -0.52 -0.90 2.33
N SER A 22 -0.10 -1.92 3.07
CA SER A 22 0.46 -1.72 4.41
C SER A 22 1.92 -1.27 4.37
N ASN A 23 2.68 -1.61 3.33
CA ASN A 23 4.10 -1.30 3.23
C ASN A 23 4.41 -0.12 2.31
N ALA A 24 3.58 0.16 1.30
CA ALA A 24 3.84 1.23 0.34
C ALA A 24 4.04 2.61 1.00
N PRO A 25 3.24 3.02 2.03
CA PRO A 25 3.49 4.29 2.70
C PRO A 25 4.85 4.34 3.39
N TYR A 26 5.32 3.24 3.96
CA TYR A 26 6.62 3.17 4.62
C TYR A 26 7.76 3.28 3.61
N VAL A 27 7.62 2.65 2.44
CA VAL A 27 8.60 2.80 1.36
C VAL A 27 8.66 4.25 0.88
N GLY A 28 7.51 4.91 0.73
CA GLY A 28 7.45 6.33 0.41
C GLY A 28 8.10 7.20 1.47
N LEU A 29 7.84 6.91 2.74
CA LEU A 29 8.45 7.62 3.87
C LEU A 29 9.97 7.44 3.86
N LEU A 30 10.46 6.24 3.62
CA LEU A 30 11.89 5.98 3.50
C LEU A 30 12.51 6.83 2.39
N GLY A 31 11.83 6.92 1.24
CA GLY A 31 12.27 7.77 0.13
C GLY A 31 12.38 9.24 0.54
N THR A 32 11.43 9.75 1.31
CA THR A 32 11.46 11.12 1.84
C THR A 32 12.67 11.34 2.74
N VAL A 33 12.89 10.41 3.68
CA VAL A 33 14.01 10.52 4.62
C VAL A 33 15.35 10.49 3.88
N VAL A 34 15.52 9.57 2.95
CA VAL A 34 16.76 9.46 2.16
C VAL A 34 16.95 10.71 1.31
N GLY A 35 15.88 11.23 0.69
CA GLY A 35 15.95 12.45 -0.12
C GLY A 35 16.39 13.66 0.69
N ILE A 36 15.87 13.82 1.90
CA ILE A 36 16.28 14.91 2.81
C ILE A 36 17.74 14.74 3.22
N MET A 37 18.16 13.52 3.52
CA MET A 37 19.56 13.24 3.87
C MET A 37 20.51 13.62 2.76
N ILE A 38 20.16 13.33 1.50
CA ILE A 38 20.98 13.68 0.33
C ILE A 38 21.11 15.18 0.22
N VAL A 39 20.01 15.94 0.36
CA VAL A 39 20.01 17.39 0.28
C VAL A 39 20.95 17.98 1.34
N PHE A 40 20.84 17.54 2.57
CA PHE A 40 21.67 18.06 3.66
C PHE A 40 23.13 17.65 3.51
N TYR A 41 23.39 16.46 3.01
CA TYR A 41 24.74 15.99 2.73
C TYR A 41 25.42 16.87 1.67
N ASP A 42 24.72 17.16 0.56
CA ASP A 42 25.24 17.98 -0.51
C ASP A 42 25.52 19.40 -0.04
N MET A 43 24.65 19.97 0.78
CA MET A 43 24.86 21.30 1.36
C MET A 43 26.07 21.32 2.31
N GLY A 44 26.24 20.27 3.08
CA GLY A 44 27.41 20.15 3.98
C GLY A 44 28.72 20.11 3.19
N LEU A 45 28.75 19.42 2.07
CA LEU A 45 29.93 19.35 1.20
C LEU A 45 30.23 20.67 0.51
N SER A 46 29.20 21.35 -0.03
CA SER A 46 29.39 22.60 -0.79
C SER A 46 29.67 23.79 0.11
N GLY A 47 29.29 23.73 1.39
CA GLY A 47 29.40 24.83 2.31
C GLY A 47 28.43 25.99 2.02
N ASN A 48 27.61 25.87 0.98
CA ASN A 48 26.63 26.88 0.59
C ASN A 48 25.23 26.45 0.97
N ILE A 49 24.54 27.26 1.75
CA ILE A 49 23.12 27.06 2.05
C ILE A 49 22.32 27.82 1.00
N ASP A 50 21.84 27.10 0.00
CA ASP A 50 21.01 27.64 -1.08
C ASP A 50 19.56 27.24 -0.84
N VAL A 51 18.71 28.21 -0.52
CA VAL A 51 17.29 27.97 -0.25
C VAL A 51 16.60 27.34 -1.45
N LYS A 52 16.95 27.75 -2.66
CA LYS A 52 16.35 27.20 -3.88
C LYS A 52 16.63 25.71 -4.03
N SER A 53 17.87 25.30 -3.78
CA SER A 53 18.26 23.88 -3.84
C SER A 53 17.56 23.06 -2.76
N ILE A 54 17.40 23.61 -1.56
CA ILE A 54 16.66 22.97 -0.47
C ILE A 54 15.21 22.74 -0.89
N VAL A 55 14.54 23.77 -1.38
CA VAL A 55 13.12 23.68 -1.76
C VAL A 55 12.93 22.65 -2.87
N ILE A 56 13.78 22.64 -3.88
CA ILE A 56 13.70 21.66 -4.97
C ILE A 56 13.94 20.25 -4.43
N GLY A 57 14.97 20.06 -3.61
CA GLY A 57 15.31 18.76 -3.05
C GLY A 57 14.21 18.19 -2.14
N LEU A 58 13.65 19.05 -1.28
CA LEU A 58 12.53 18.64 -0.42
C LEU A 58 11.29 18.30 -1.24
N SER A 59 11.01 19.08 -2.29
CA SER A 59 9.88 18.79 -3.19
C SER A 59 10.03 17.43 -3.84
N LEU A 60 11.23 17.06 -4.29
CA LEU A 60 11.49 15.74 -4.86
C LEU A 60 11.34 14.64 -3.82
N ALA A 61 11.81 14.88 -2.61
CA ALA A 61 11.65 13.91 -1.51
C ALA A 61 10.17 13.67 -1.17
N LEU A 62 9.37 14.73 -1.12
CA LEU A 62 7.93 14.62 -0.84
C LEU A 62 7.19 13.85 -1.93
N LYS A 63 7.67 13.88 -3.18
CA LYS A 63 7.09 13.07 -4.26
C LYS A 63 7.14 11.58 -3.95
N ALA A 64 8.18 11.12 -3.26
CA ALA A 64 8.30 9.71 -2.87
C ALA A 64 7.16 9.29 -1.93
N THR A 65 6.84 10.12 -0.93
CA THR A 65 5.70 9.87 -0.04
C THR A 65 4.39 9.89 -0.82
N ALA A 66 4.21 10.86 -1.72
CA ALA A 66 3.00 10.95 -2.55
C ALA A 66 2.83 9.71 -3.41
N LEU A 67 3.90 9.19 -4.01
CA LEU A 67 3.85 7.97 -4.82
C LEU A 67 3.49 6.74 -3.96
N GLY A 68 4.07 6.65 -2.75
CA GLY A 68 3.74 5.57 -1.83
C GLY A 68 2.27 5.57 -1.45
N LEU A 69 1.69 6.73 -1.17
CA LEU A 69 0.27 6.89 -0.87
C LEU A 69 -0.61 6.62 -2.08
N LEU A 70 -0.17 7.05 -3.27
CA LEU A 70 -0.89 6.82 -4.52
C LEU A 70 -1.03 5.32 -4.82
N VAL A 71 -0.07 4.51 -4.43
CA VAL A 71 -0.13 3.06 -4.54
C VAL A 71 -0.95 2.46 -3.39
N ALA A 72 -0.75 2.94 -2.17
CA ALA A 72 -1.37 2.39 -0.98
C ALA A 72 -2.89 2.58 -0.96
N ILE A 73 -3.38 3.75 -1.33
CA ILE A 73 -4.80 4.10 -1.21
C ILE A 73 -5.67 3.22 -2.12
N PRO A 74 -5.39 3.09 -3.44
CA PRO A 74 -6.18 2.19 -4.28
C PRO A 74 -6.06 0.73 -3.85
N SER A 75 -4.87 0.30 -3.40
CA SER A 75 -4.66 -1.08 -2.93
C SER A 75 -5.49 -1.36 -1.69
N LEU A 76 -5.56 -0.42 -0.75
CA LEU A 76 -6.39 -0.53 0.45
C LEU A 76 -7.87 -0.58 0.09
N MET A 77 -8.31 0.27 -0.83
CA MET A 77 -9.70 0.28 -1.29
C MET A 77 -10.07 -1.05 -1.94
N ALA A 78 -9.19 -1.57 -2.81
CA ALA A 78 -9.39 -2.86 -3.46
C ALA A 78 -9.42 -4.00 -2.43
N TYR A 79 -8.51 -3.98 -1.46
CA TYR A 79 -8.48 -4.98 -0.38
C TYR A 79 -9.79 -5.00 0.40
N ASN A 80 -10.26 -3.84 0.84
CA ASN A 80 -11.49 -3.73 1.62
C ASN A 80 -12.71 -4.17 0.80
N ALA A 81 -12.79 -3.78 -0.47
CA ALA A 81 -13.88 -4.16 -1.36
C ALA A 81 -13.92 -5.67 -1.59
N LEU A 82 -12.77 -6.28 -1.86
CA LEU A 82 -12.67 -7.73 -2.07
C LEU A 82 -12.95 -8.51 -0.79
N LEU A 83 -12.46 -8.05 0.34
CA LEU A 83 -12.70 -8.68 1.63
C LEU A 83 -14.19 -8.69 1.96
N ARG A 84 -14.88 -7.57 1.72
CA ARG A 84 -16.32 -7.46 1.93
C ARG A 84 -17.09 -8.41 1.00
N LYS A 85 -16.68 -8.48 -0.27
CA LYS A 85 -17.31 -9.35 -1.26
C LYS A 85 -17.18 -10.82 -0.87
N VAL A 86 -15.98 -11.22 -0.44
CA VAL A 86 -15.74 -12.60 0.02
C VAL A 86 -16.59 -12.90 1.26
N SER A 87 -16.66 -11.98 2.20
CA SER A 87 -17.47 -12.14 3.41
C SER A 87 -18.95 -12.30 3.09
N LEU A 88 -19.49 -11.49 2.16
CA LEU A 88 -20.89 -11.57 1.73
C LEU A 88 -21.19 -12.90 1.03
N LEU A 89 -20.29 -13.35 0.15
CA LEU A 89 -20.45 -14.63 -0.55
C LEU A 89 -20.40 -15.80 0.43
N SER A 90 -19.50 -15.74 1.39
CA SER A 90 -19.37 -16.76 2.44
C SER A 90 -20.65 -16.83 3.29
N SER A 91 -21.23 -15.69 3.65
CA SER A 91 -22.48 -15.62 4.40
C SER A 91 -23.64 -16.21 3.61
N LYS A 92 -23.75 -15.88 2.32
CA LYS A 92 -24.80 -16.42 1.44
C LYS A 92 -24.68 -17.94 1.31
N PHE A 93 -23.47 -18.43 1.13
CA PHE A 93 -23.20 -19.86 1.00
C PHE A 93 -23.60 -20.61 2.28
N LYS A 94 -23.26 -20.05 3.43
CA LYS A 94 -23.59 -20.61 4.73
C LYS A 94 -25.10 -20.62 4.97
N ALA A 95 -25.81 -19.56 4.58
CA ALA A 95 -27.27 -19.49 4.69
C ALA A 95 -27.95 -20.53 3.81
N GLN A 96 -27.48 -20.73 2.57
CA GLN A 96 -28.01 -21.76 1.69
C GLN A 96 -27.79 -23.16 2.22
N LYS A 97 -26.63 -23.40 2.85
CA LYS A 97 -26.31 -24.70 3.44
C LYS A 97 -27.21 -24.98 4.64
N ASP A 98 -27.48 -23.98 5.46
CA ASP A 98 -28.38 -24.11 6.61
C ASP A 98 -29.84 -24.40 6.18
N ASP A 99 -30.30 -23.75 5.10
CA ASP A 99 -31.61 -24.00 4.51
C ASP A 99 -31.74 -25.44 4.02
N LYS A 100 -30.69 -26.00 3.42
CA LYS A 100 -30.71 -27.36 2.90
C LYS A 100 -30.68 -28.41 4.01
N THR A 101 -30.13 -28.05 5.18
CA THR A 101 -30.05 -28.98 6.31
C THR A 101 -31.24 -28.89 7.24
N ALA A 102 -32.05 -27.87 7.08
CA ALA A 102 -33.31 -27.74 7.83
C ALA A 102 -34.45 -28.46 7.11
#